data_ef686197735681bb7c4f17cebe351fc4
#
_entry.id   ef686197735681bb7c4f17cebe351fc4
#
_cell.length_a   1.000
_cell.length_b   1.000
_cell.length_c   1.000
_cell.angle_alpha   90.00
_cell.angle_beta   90.00
_cell.angle_gamma   90.00
#
_symmetry.space_group_name_H-M   'P 1'
#
loop_
_entity.id
_entity.type
_entity.pdbx_description
1 polymer ?
#
loop_
_entity_poly.entity_id
_entity_poly.type
_entity_poly.pdbx_seq_one_letter_code
_entity_poly.pdbx_strand_id
1 'polypeptide(L)'
;MGLAMGLTFAANAMAVTTIPFWHSMEGELGKEVDSLAQRFNDTHPDYKIVPVYKGNYEQSLSAGIAAFRTGNAPALLQVYEVGTATMMASKAIKPVYEVFKDAGINFDESQFVPTVAGYYTDSKTGHLLSQPFNSSTPVLYYNKDAFRKAGLDPEQPPKTWQDLAAYTAKLKAAGMKCGYASGWQGWIQIENFSAWHGLPVATKNNGFDGTDAVLAFNKPEQVKHIALLADLNKKGDFSYFGRKDESTEKFYNGDCAITTASSGSLADIRHYAKFNYGVGMMPYDADVKGAPQNAIIGGASLWVMQGKDKGTYKGVAEFLDFLAKPENAAEWHQKTGYLPITTAAYDLTREQGFYSKNPGADIATRQMLNKPPLPFTKGLRLGNMPQIRTIVDEELESVWTGKKTPQQALDSAVERGNQLLRRFEQSTKS
;
A
#
# COMPACT_ATOMS: atom_id res chain seq x y z
N MET A 1 -73.21 -3.28 -22.67
CA MET A 1 -71.91 -2.92 -23.28
C MET A 1 -71.14 -2.09 -22.23
N GLY A 2 -70.24 -2.73 -21.50
CA GLY A 2 -69.36 -2.08 -20.53
C GLY A 2 -67.95 -2.18 -21.03
N LEU A 3 -67.34 -1.06 -21.41
CA LEU A 3 -65.89 -0.96 -21.74
C LEU A 3 -65.11 -0.96 -20.45
N ALA A 4 -64.34 -2.02 -20.24
CA ALA A 4 -63.30 -2.03 -19.19
C ALA A 4 -62.05 -1.37 -19.77
N MET A 5 -61.72 -0.17 -19.27
CA MET A 5 -60.45 0.52 -19.55
C MET A 5 -59.36 -0.13 -18.70
N GLY A 6 -58.49 -0.93 -19.32
CA GLY A 6 -57.30 -1.45 -18.69
C GLY A 6 -56.23 -0.36 -18.56
N LEU A 7 -55.94 0.08 -17.34
CA LEU A 7 -54.78 0.91 -17.00
C LEU A 7 -53.55 0.01 -17.04
N THR A 8 -52.77 0.09 -18.10
CA THR A 8 -51.41 -0.44 -18.16
C THR A 8 -50.48 0.50 -17.38
N PHE A 9 -50.11 0.11 -16.18
CA PHE A 9 -48.98 0.73 -15.50
C PHE A 9 -47.68 0.31 -16.22
N ALA A 10 -47.17 1.18 -17.06
CA ALA A 10 -45.79 1.05 -17.54
C ALA A 10 -44.88 1.30 -16.34
N ALA A 11 -44.34 0.24 -15.76
CA ALA A 11 -43.25 0.35 -14.82
C ALA A 11 -42.05 0.89 -15.62
N ASN A 12 -41.72 2.17 -15.42
CA ASN A 12 -40.47 2.73 -15.88
C ASN A 12 -39.33 1.98 -15.13
N ALA A 13 -38.77 0.97 -15.77
CA ALA A 13 -37.54 0.37 -15.32
C ALA A 13 -36.47 1.48 -15.37
N MET A 14 -36.05 2.01 -14.23
CA MET A 14 -34.99 2.97 -14.18
C MET A 14 -33.72 2.30 -14.69
N ALA A 15 -33.01 2.96 -15.63
CA ALA A 15 -31.78 2.43 -16.19
C ALA A 15 -30.72 2.30 -15.07
N VAL A 16 -30.00 1.15 -15.03
CA VAL A 16 -28.92 0.88 -14.10
C VAL A 16 -27.78 1.87 -14.34
N THR A 17 -27.31 2.56 -13.30
CA THR A 17 -26.15 3.44 -13.40
C THR A 17 -24.87 2.62 -13.33
N THR A 18 -24.09 2.64 -14.42
CA THR A 18 -22.79 1.94 -14.49
C THR A 18 -21.69 2.84 -13.96
N ILE A 19 -20.88 2.28 -13.05
CA ILE A 19 -19.80 2.99 -12.34
C ILE A 19 -18.48 2.30 -12.64
N PRO A 20 -17.64 2.83 -13.55
CA PRO A 20 -16.31 2.30 -13.79
C PRO A 20 -15.41 2.51 -12.58
N PHE A 21 -14.74 1.45 -12.18
CA PHE A 21 -13.75 1.44 -11.11
C PHE A 21 -12.41 0.92 -11.63
N TRP A 22 -11.43 1.79 -11.79
CA TRP A 22 -10.10 1.43 -12.27
C TRP A 22 -9.19 1.09 -11.12
N HIS A 23 -8.55 -0.07 -11.21
CA HIS A 23 -7.71 -0.61 -10.14
C HIS A 23 -6.46 -1.31 -10.69
N SER A 24 -5.56 -1.67 -9.78
CA SER A 24 -4.26 -2.29 -10.07
C SER A 24 -4.06 -3.64 -9.35
N MET A 25 -5.15 -4.29 -8.93
CA MET A 25 -5.07 -5.55 -8.20
C MET A 25 -4.98 -6.75 -9.14
N GLU A 26 -4.02 -7.62 -8.89
CA GLU A 26 -3.78 -8.85 -9.67
C GLU A 26 -3.94 -10.10 -8.80
N GLY A 27 -3.93 -11.27 -9.43
CA GLY A 27 -3.97 -12.55 -8.74
C GLY A 27 -5.16 -12.69 -7.82
N GLU A 28 -4.93 -13.19 -6.61
CA GLU A 28 -5.99 -13.36 -5.62
C GLU A 28 -6.59 -12.02 -5.18
N LEU A 29 -5.80 -10.93 -5.17
CA LEU A 29 -6.30 -9.60 -4.85
C LEU A 29 -7.31 -9.10 -5.89
N GLY A 30 -7.06 -9.35 -7.17
CA GLY A 30 -7.98 -9.02 -8.26
C GLY A 30 -9.30 -9.77 -8.14
N LYS A 31 -9.26 -11.06 -7.77
CA LYS A 31 -10.46 -11.86 -7.52
C LYS A 31 -11.29 -11.30 -6.36
N GLU A 32 -10.64 -10.82 -5.30
CA GLU A 32 -11.35 -10.21 -4.17
C GLU A 32 -11.99 -8.86 -4.54
N VAL A 33 -11.36 -8.06 -5.40
CA VAL A 33 -11.97 -6.83 -5.92
C VAL A 33 -13.23 -7.17 -6.72
N ASP A 34 -13.17 -8.17 -7.60
CA ASP A 34 -14.34 -8.63 -8.38
C ASP A 34 -15.45 -9.14 -7.44
N SER A 35 -15.09 -9.86 -6.38
CA SER A 35 -16.04 -10.35 -5.37
C SER A 35 -16.74 -9.22 -4.64
N LEU A 36 -16.02 -8.18 -4.22
CA LEU A 36 -16.58 -7.00 -3.56
C LEU A 36 -17.59 -6.29 -4.48
N ALA A 37 -17.20 -6.05 -5.74
CA ALA A 37 -18.08 -5.42 -6.72
C ALA A 37 -19.34 -6.25 -6.98
N GLN A 38 -19.21 -7.57 -7.13
CA GLN A 38 -20.35 -8.46 -7.37
C GLN A 38 -21.32 -8.47 -6.18
N ARG A 39 -20.80 -8.55 -4.94
CA ARG A 39 -21.64 -8.53 -3.73
C ARG A 39 -22.41 -7.20 -3.58
N PHE A 40 -21.76 -6.08 -3.90
CA PHE A 40 -22.42 -4.78 -3.96
C PHE A 40 -23.52 -4.77 -5.04
N ASN A 41 -23.20 -5.19 -6.25
CA ASN A 41 -24.13 -5.20 -7.38
C ASN A 41 -25.37 -6.08 -7.12
N ASP A 42 -25.19 -7.21 -6.45
CA ASP A 42 -26.28 -8.13 -6.10
C ASP A 42 -27.27 -7.52 -5.11
N THR A 43 -26.85 -6.58 -4.29
CA THR A 43 -27.67 -5.94 -3.25
C THR A 43 -28.10 -4.51 -3.59
N HIS A 44 -27.59 -3.94 -4.69
CA HIS A 44 -27.87 -2.56 -5.10
C HIS A 44 -28.27 -2.51 -6.58
N PRO A 45 -29.50 -2.94 -6.93
CA PRO A 45 -29.91 -3.14 -8.33
C PRO A 45 -29.92 -1.88 -9.19
N ASP A 46 -29.90 -0.68 -8.58
CA ASP A 46 -29.86 0.59 -9.30
C ASP A 46 -28.45 0.94 -9.83
N TYR A 47 -27.44 0.22 -9.36
CA TYR A 47 -26.04 0.49 -9.67
C TYR A 47 -25.31 -0.76 -10.14
N LYS A 48 -24.29 -0.55 -10.97
CA LYS A 48 -23.36 -1.60 -11.38
C LYS A 48 -21.93 -1.09 -11.32
N ILE A 49 -21.20 -1.52 -10.32
CA ILE A 49 -19.75 -1.32 -10.25
C ILE A 49 -19.09 -2.23 -11.28
N VAL A 50 -18.24 -1.65 -12.12
CA VAL A 50 -17.48 -2.36 -13.15
C VAL A 50 -16.00 -2.19 -12.86
N PRO A 51 -15.36 -3.16 -12.16
CA PRO A 51 -13.92 -3.14 -11.96
C PRO A 51 -13.19 -3.32 -13.28
N VAL A 52 -12.16 -2.50 -13.51
CA VAL A 52 -11.31 -2.59 -14.69
C VAL A 52 -9.86 -2.53 -14.25
N TYR A 53 -9.12 -3.61 -14.50
CA TYR A 53 -7.68 -3.63 -14.26
C TYR A 53 -6.97 -2.73 -15.27
N LYS A 54 -6.14 -1.80 -14.79
CA LYS A 54 -5.43 -0.79 -15.60
C LYS A 54 -3.91 -0.91 -15.53
N GLY A 55 -3.39 -2.09 -15.27
CA GLY A 55 -1.96 -2.30 -15.07
C GLY A 55 -1.51 -2.02 -13.64
N ASN A 56 -0.22 -1.88 -13.43
CA ASN A 56 0.32 -1.56 -12.11
C ASN A 56 -0.07 -0.13 -11.67
N TYR A 57 0.29 0.24 -10.44
CA TYR A 57 -0.07 1.55 -9.88
C TYR A 57 0.40 2.75 -10.72
N GLU A 58 1.61 2.70 -11.28
CA GLU A 58 2.13 3.77 -12.16
C GLU A 58 1.34 3.88 -13.46
N GLN A 59 1.06 2.74 -14.08
CA GLN A 59 0.29 2.65 -15.32
C GLN A 59 -1.14 3.15 -15.12
N SER A 60 -1.80 2.71 -14.03
CA SER A 60 -3.16 3.11 -13.70
C SER A 60 -3.26 4.61 -13.38
N LEU A 61 -2.33 5.16 -12.61
CA LEU A 61 -2.30 6.59 -12.32
C LEU A 61 -2.11 7.41 -13.60
N SER A 62 -1.16 7.02 -14.45
CA SER A 62 -0.91 7.69 -15.73
C SER A 62 -2.14 7.63 -16.65
N ALA A 63 -2.80 6.47 -16.72
CA ALA A 63 -4.02 6.28 -17.50
C ALA A 63 -5.17 7.14 -16.97
N GLY A 64 -5.31 7.24 -15.64
CA GLY A 64 -6.33 8.07 -14.99
C GLY A 64 -6.15 9.56 -15.27
N ILE A 65 -4.92 10.05 -15.21
CA ILE A 65 -4.58 11.44 -15.53
C ILE A 65 -4.87 11.74 -17.01
N ALA A 66 -4.45 10.86 -17.92
CA ALA A 66 -4.70 11.01 -19.35
C ALA A 66 -6.20 11.01 -19.68
N ALA A 67 -6.94 10.08 -19.07
CA ALA A 67 -8.40 9.98 -19.26
C ALA A 67 -9.14 11.22 -18.73
N PHE A 68 -8.69 11.77 -17.60
CA PHE A 68 -9.29 13.00 -17.07
C PHE A 68 -9.12 14.18 -18.04
N ARG A 69 -7.94 14.33 -18.61
CA ARG A 69 -7.65 15.40 -19.59
C ARG A 69 -8.54 15.34 -20.85
N THR A 70 -8.99 14.16 -21.22
CA THR A 70 -9.85 13.92 -22.37
C THR A 70 -11.35 13.78 -22.02
N GLY A 71 -11.73 14.00 -20.75
CA GLY A 71 -13.11 13.89 -20.30
C GLY A 71 -13.59 12.45 -20.12
N ASN A 72 -12.71 11.47 -20.12
CA ASN A 72 -13.04 10.03 -20.07
C ASN A 72 -12.59 9.34 -18.76
N ALA A 73 -12.38 10.10 -17.70
CA ALA A 73 -11.97 9.54 -16.42
C ALA A 73 -13.02 8.55 -15.86
N PRO A 74 -12.60 7.48 -15.17
CA PRO A 74 -13.53 6.63 -14.44
C PRO A 74 -14.20 7.42 -13.31
N ALA A 75 -15.28 6.91 -12.76
CA ALA A 75 -15.90 7.50 -11.58
C ALA A 75 -15.01 7.30 -10.33
N LEU A 76 -14.34 6.16 -10.24
CA LEU A 76 -13.52 5.74 -9.11
C LEU A 76 -12.17 5.22 -9.60
N LEU A 77 -11.09 5.75 -9.01
CA LEU A 77 -9.71 5.40 -9.33
C LEU A 77 -8.93 5.02 -8.08
N GLN A 78 -8.35 3.82 -8.09
CA GLN A 78 -7.41 3.40 -7.06
C GLN A 78 -6.03 4.02 -7.35
N VAL A 79 -5.50 4.75 -6.37
CA VAL A 79 -4.17 5.37 -6.47
C VAL A 79 -3.34 4.99 -5.26
N TYR A 80 -2.11 4.53 -5.51
CA TYR A 80 -1.21 4.18 -4.43
C TYR A 80 -0.76 5.42 -3.63
N GLU A 81 -0.29 5.19 -2.41
CA GLU A 81 -0.08 6.23 -1.40
C GLU A 81 0.84 7.36 -1.86
N VAL A 82 1.87 7.04 -2.64
CA VAL A 82 2.82 8.07 -3.13
C VAL A 82 2.22 8.99 -4.20
N GLY A 83 1.07 8.64 -4.75
CA GLY A 83 0.31 9.51 -5.65
C GLY A 83 -0.55 10.56 -4.94
N THR A 84 -0.62 10.53 -3.62
CA THR A 84 -1.53 11.37 -2.82
C THR A 84 -1.32 12.87 -3.04
N ALA A 85 -0.09 13.37 -2.96
CA ALA A 85 0.19 14.79 -3.17
C ALA A 85 -0.16 15.23 -4.60
N THR A 86 0.10 14.40 -5.59
CA THR A 86 -0.28 14.65 -6.99
C THR A 86 -1.80 14.74 -7.15
N MET A 87 -2.55 13.81 -6.57
CA MET A 87 -4.02 13.82 -6.61
C MET A 87 -4.61 15.03 -5.88
N MET A 88 -4.06 15.38 -4.71
CA MET A 88 -4.51 16.55 -3.94
C MET A 88 -4.27 17.87 -4.69
N ALA A 89 -3.16 18.01 -5.41
CA ALA A 89 -2.84 19.19 -6.19
C ALA A 89 -3.60 19.25 -7.53
N SER A 90 -4.10 18.12 -8.01
CA SER A 90 -4.92 18.08 -9.23
C SER A 90 -6.29 18.67 -8.96
N LYS A 91 -6.89 19.27 -9.98
CA LYS A 91 -8.30 19.70 -9.94
C LYS A 91 -9.22 18.60 -10.45
N ALA A 92 -8.75 17.37 -10.47
CA ALA A 92 -9.41 16.22 -11.09
C ALA A 92 -10.29 15.42 -10.13
N ILE A 93 -10.21 15.70 -8.82
CA ILE A 93 -10.89 14.91 -7.80
C ILE A 93 -12.06 15.65 -7.15
N LYS A 94 -13.08 14.91 -6.77
CA LYS A 94 -14.11 15.36 -5.85
C LYS A 94 -13.80 14.78 -4.47
N PRO A 95 -13.58 15.61 -3.42
CA PRO A 95 -13.28 15.10 -2.09
C PRO A 95 -14.35 14.11 -1.60
N VAL A 96 -13.91 13.01 -1.02
CA VAL A 96 -14.83 11.94 -0.61
C VAL A 96 -15.87 12.41 0.42
N TYR A 97 -15.50 13.30 1.34
CA TYR A 97 -16.47 13.84 2.31
C TYR A 97 -17.58 14.64 1.63
N GLU A 98 -17.31 15.33 0.52
CA GLU A 98 -18.32 16.04 -0.26
C GLU A 98 -19.23 15.07 -1.02
N VAL A 99 -18.68 13.97 -1.54
CA VAL A 99 -19.46 12.93 -2.23
C VAL A 99 -20.52 12.35 -1.31
N PHE A 100 -20.16 12.03 -0.07
CA PHE A 100 -21.10 11.52 0.94
C PHE A 100 -22.13 12.57 1.35
N LYS A 101 -21.70 13.82 1.56
CA LYS A 101 -22.59 14.92 1.89
C LYS A 101 -23.67 15.13 0.82
N ASP A 102 -23.25 15.19 -0.44
CA ASP A 102 -24.16 15.42 -1.56
C ASP A 102 -25.11 14.24 -1.77
N ALA A 103 -24.68 13.01 -1.44
CA ALA A 103 -25.53 11.82 -1.50
C ALA A 103 -26.51 11.69 -0.31
N GLY A 104 -26.37 12.53 0.72
CA GLY A 104 -27.17 12.44 1.94
C GLY A 104 -26.85 11.22 2.81
N ILE A 105 -25.66 10.65 2.65
CA ILE A 105 -25.17 9.51 3.45
C ILE A 105 -24.24 10.04 4.53
N ASN A 106 -24.47 9.60 5.77
CA ASN A 106 -23.60 9.98 6.88
C ASN A 106 -22.19 9.38 6.67
N PHE A 107 -21.19 10.24 6.73
CA PHE A 107 -19.79 9.86 6.60
C PHE A 107 -19.05 10.15 7.89
N ASP A 108 -18.89 9.13 8.73
CA ASP A 108 -18.09 9.22 9.94
C ASP A 108 -16.62 8.97 9.62
N GLU A 109 -15.87 10.05 9.41
CA GLU A 109 -14.44 9.99 9.11
C GLU A 109 -13.63 9.38 10.27
N SER A 110 -14.15 9.44 11.50
CA SER A 110 -13.49 8.89 12.69
C SER A 110 -13.53 7.36 12.76
N GLN A 111 -14.33 6.71 11.91
CA GLN A 111 -14.38 5.25 11.84
C GLN A 111 -13.07 4.64 11.32
N PHE A 112 -12.32 5.38 10.51
CA PHE A 112 -11.07 4.89 9.94
C PHE A 112 -9.94 4.91 10.97
N VAL A 113 -9.05 3.92 10.88
CA VAL A 113 -7.85 3.86 11.71
C VAL A 113 -7.03 5.14 11.52
N PRO A 114 -6.73 5.91 12.58
CA PRO A 114 -6.15 7.25 12.44
C PRO A 114 -4.83 7.30 11.67
N THR A 115 -3.96 6.30 11.85
CA THR A 115 -2.67 6.21 11.16
C THR A 115 -2.80 5.90 9.67
N VAL A 116 -3.93 5.31 9.26
CA VAL A 116 -4.29 5.10 7.85
C VAL A 116 -4.94 6.37 7.28
N ALA A 117 -5.97 6.88 7.96
CA ALA A 117 -6.71 8.05 7.51
C ALA A 117 -5.83 9.30 7.39
N GLY A 118 -4.90 9.49 8.32
CA GLY A 118 -4.00 10.66 8.32
C GLY A 118 -3.15 10.80 7.06
N TYR A 119 -2.88 9.69 6.36
CA TYR A 119 -2.16 9.72 5.09
C TYR A 119 -2.96 10.42 3.98
N TYR A 120 -4.30 10.36 4.03
CA TYR A 120 -5.21 10.84 2.98
C TYR A 120 -6.05 12.05 3.41
N THR A 121 -5.75 12.62 4.56
CA THR A 121 -6.47 13.77 5.12
C THR A 121 -5.82 15.08 4.69
N ASP A 122 -6.63 16.04 4.27
CA ASP A 122 -6.16 17.40 4.06
C ASP A 122 -5.78 18.03 5.40
N SER A 123 -4.52 18.41 5.55
CA SER A 123 -3.99 19.00 6.79
C SER A 123 -4.59 20.36 7.14
N LYS A 124 -5.19 21.08 6.18
CA LYS A 124 -5.83 22.39 6.39
C LYS A 124 -7.26 22.26 6.92
N THR A 125 -8.02 21.31 6.38
CA THR A 125 -9.45 21.14 6.69
C THR A 125 -9.72 19.99 7.67
N GLY A 126 -8.80 19.05 7.80
CA GLY A 126 -8.98 17.83 8.60
C GLY A 126 -9.89 16.78 7.95
N HIS A 127 -10.33 17.01 6.70
CA HIS A 127 -11.23 16.09 6.01
C HIS A 127 -10.49 15.09 5.12
N LEU A 128 -11.00 13.87 5.04
CA LEU A 128 -10.54 12.86 4.08
C LEU A 128 -10.85 13.28 2.66
N LEU A 129 -9.84 13.25 1.80
CA LEU A 129 -9.98 13.54 0.37
C LEU A 129 -10.19 12.28 -0.46
N SER A 130 -9.72 11.13 0.01
CA SER A 130 -9.96 9.80 -0.57
C SER A 130 -10.29 8.80 0.50
N GLN A 131 -10.91 7.67 0.12
CA GLN A 131 -11.24 6.63 1.10
C GLN A 131 -10.10 5.61 1.19
N PRO A 132 -9.58 5.32 2.40
CA PRO A 132 -8.70 4.18 2.60
C PRO A 132 -9.33 2.89 2.06
N PHE A 133 -8.51 2.06 1.42
CA PHE A 133 -8.99 0.80 0.85
C PHE A 133 -8.06 -0.36 1.16
N ASN A 134 -6.90 -0.41 0.49
CA ASN A 134 -5.94 -1.49 0.65
C ASN A 134 -4.61 -0.96 1.20
N SER A 135 -4.62 -0.61 2.47
CA SER A 135 -3.43 -0.18 3.18
C SER A 135 -2.64 -1.37 3.69
N SER A 136 -1.32 -1.31 3.60
CA SER A 136 -0.41 -2.36 4.04
C SER A 136 0.78 -1.78 4.81
N THR A 137 1.53 -2.66 5.49
CA THR A 137 2.91 -2.38 5.88
C THR A 137 3.82 -3.45 5.28
N PRO A 138 5.12 -3.21 5.11
CA PRO A 138 6.02 -4.31 4.83
C PRO A 138 6.06 -5.24 6.03
N VAL A 139 6.17 -6.54 5.76
CA VAL A 139 6.37 -7.58 6.77
C VAL A 139 7.41 -8.57 6.25
N LEU A 140 7.90 -9.44 7.14
CA LEU A 140 8.85 -10.47 6.78
C LEU A 140 8.12 -11.81 6.69
N TYR A 141 8.21 -12.46 5.52
CA TYR A 141 7.76 -13.83 5.31
C TYR A 141 8.95 -14.77 5.31
N TYR A 142 8.82 -15.93 5.95
CA TYR A 142 9.90 -16.90 6.00
C TYR A 142 9.39 -18.34 5.87
N ASN A 143 10.22 -19.17 5.25
CA ASN A 143 9.94 -20.58 5.02
C ASN A 143 10.41 -21.38 6.24
N LYS A 144 9.46 -21.84 7.06
CA LYS A 144 9.75 -22.61 8.28
C LYS A 144 10.43 -23.95 8.00
N ASP A 145 10.11 -24.58 6.88
CA ASP A 145 10.72 -25.86 6.49
C ASP A 145 12.20 -25.66 6.10
N ALA A 146 12.49 -24.56 5.38
CA ALA A 146 13.86 -24.18 5.06
C ALA A 146 14.67 -23.83 6.33
N PHE A 147 14.03 -23.14 7.30
CA PHE A 147 14.66 -22.85 8.59
C PHE A 147 15.06 -24.13 9.34
N ARG A 148 14.15 -25.10 9.44
CA ARG A 148 14.46 -26.40 10.06
C ARG A 148 15.64 -27.10 9.38
N LYS A 149 15.64 -27.13 8.05
CA LYS A 149 16.72 -27.73 7.28
C LYS A 149 18.08 -27.04 7.51
N ALA A 150 18.08 -25.74 7.76
CA ALA A 150 19.26 -24.95 8.04
C ALA A 150 19.68 -24.97 9.53
N GLY A 151 18.95 -25.67 10.39
CA GLY A 151 19.21 -25.69 11.83
C GLY A 151 18.77 -24.41 12.54
N LEU A 152 17.89 -23.63 11.95
CA LEU A 152 17.28 -22.45 12.56
C LEU A 152 15.95 -22.80 13.21
N ASP A 153 15.62 -22.12 14.31
CA ASP A 153 14.33 -22.27 14.97
C ASP A 153 13.22 -21.69 14.06
N PRO A 154 12.24 -22.52 13.63
CA PRO A 154 11.17 -22.08 12.74
C PRO A 154 10.18 -21.09 13.40
N GLU A 155 10.22 -20.94 14.72
CA GLU A 155 9.38 -19.99 15.46
C GLU A 155 10.12 -18.68 15.81
N GLN A 156 11.36 -18.53 15.36
CA GLN A 156 12.20 -17.36 15.62
C GLN A 156 12.63 -16.70 14.31
N PRO A 157 11.77 -15.87 13.68
CA PRO A 157 12.21 -15.07 12.55
C PRO A 157 13.30 -14.06 12.97
N PRO A 158 14.16 -13.60 12.05
CA PRO A 158 15.20 -12.65 12.39
C PRO A 158 14.60 -11.34 12.93
N LYS A 159 15.05 -10.88 14.09
CA LYS A 159 14.59 -9.64 14.72
C LYS A 159 15.37 -8.43 14.26
N THR A 160 16.67 -8.61 14.02
CA THR A 160 17.56 -7.54 13.59
C THR A 160 18.10 -7.82 12.20
N TRP A 161 18.61 -6.79 11.53
CA TRP A 161 19.31 -6.97 10.26
C TRP A 161 20.58 -7.79 10.41
N GLN A 162 21.21 -7.74 11.57
CA GLN A 162 22.35 -8.58 11.92
C GLN A 162 21.96 -10.05 12.01
N ASP A 163 20.80 -10.36 12.61
CA ASP A 163 20.24 -11.71 12.63
C ASP A 163 19.92 -12.20 11.22
N LEU A 164 19.31 -11.35 10.39
CA LEU A 164 18.97 -11.70 9.00
C LEU A 164 20.24 -12.06 8.21
N ALA A 165 21.30 -11.30 8.35
CA ALA A 165 22.59 -11.59 7.70
C ALA A 165 23.13 -12.96 8.12
N ALA A 166 23.09 -13.29 9.40
CA ALA A 166 23.52 -14.60 9.91
C ALA A 166 22.63 -15.74 9.43
N TYR A 167 21.30 -15.53 9.40
CA TYR A 167 20.34 -16.54 8.96
C TYR A 167 20.45 -16.85 7.48
N THR A 168 20.63 -15.83 6.64
CA THR A 168 20.79 -16.02 5.18
C THR A 168 22.03 -16.83 4.85
N ALA A 169 23.14 -16.64 5.56
CA ALA A 169 24.33 -17.43 5.39
C ALA A 169 24.09 -18.92 5.68
N LYS A 170 23.36 -19.23 6.76
CA LYS A 170 22.99 -20.62 7.11
C LYS A 170 22.02 -21.23 6.10
N LEU A 171 21.04 -20.47 5.64
CA LEU A 171 20.07 -20.91 4.64
C LEU A 171 20.75 -21.24 3.31
N LYS A 172 21.67 -20.41 2.88
CA LYS A 172 22.50 -20.65 1.67
C LYS A 172 23.35 -21.90 1.83
N ALA A 173 24.02 -22.05 2.96
CA ALA A 173 24.82 -23.24 3.26
C ALA A 173 24.00 -24.53 3.28
N ALA A 174 22.71 -24.45 3.65
CA ALA A 174 21.77 -25.58 3.63
C ALA A 174 21.18 -25.87 2.23
N GLY A 175 21.57 -25.14 1.20
CA GLY A 175 21.20 -25.40 -0.18
C GLY A 175 20.07 -24.53 -0.74
N MET A 176 19.64 -23.47 -0.05
CA MET A 176 18.68 -22.54 -0.60
C MET A 176 19.31 -21.74 -1.75
N LYS A 177 18.60 -21.59 -2.86
CA LYS A 177 19.06 -20.81 -4.02
C LYS A 177 19.19 -19.32 -3.68
N CYS A 178 18.28 -18.82 -2.84
CA CYS A 178 18.20 -17.46 -2.42
C CYS A 178 17.90 -17.44 -0.91
N GLY A 179 18.72 -16.72 -0.13
CA GLY A 179 18.50 -16.56 1.31
C GLY A 179 17.42 -15.52 1.60
N TYR A 180 17.57 -14.35 0.99
CA TYR A 180 16.69 -13.20 1.19
C TYR A 180 16.42 -12.46 -0.11
N ALA A 181 15.20 -12.00 -0.29
CA ALA A 181 14.77 -11.10 -1.34
C ALA A 181 13.84 -10.01 -0.79
N SER A 182 13.74 -8.89 -1.47
CA SER A 182 12.84 -7.79 -1.09
C SER A 182 12.00 -7.35 -2.27
N GLY A 183 10.71 -7.20 -2.07
CA GLY A 183 9.86 -6.44 -2.96
C GLY A 183 9.95 -4.95 -2.66
N TRP A 184 9.45 -4.11 -3.56
CA TRP A 184 9.22 -2.67 -3.35
C TRP A 184 10.36 -1.97 -2.60
N GLN A 185 11.58 -2.08 -3.14
CA GLN A 185 12.81 -1.70 -2.43
C GLN A 185 12.83 -0.24 -1.94
N GLY A 186 12.30 0.71 -2.70
CA GLY A 186 12.22 2.11 -2.27
C GLY A 186 11.32 2.28 -1.05
N TRP A 187 10.14 1.67 -1.09
CA TRP A 187 9.18 1.71 0.01
C TRP A 187 9.69 0.97 1.26
N ILE A 188 10.24 -0.23 1.08
CA ILE A 188 10.67 -1.08 2.20
C ILE A 188 12.02 -0.64 2.77
N GLN A 189 13.03 -0.47 1.89
CA GLN A 189 14.42 -0.29 2.33
C GLN A 189 14.80 1.17 2.58
N ILE A 190 14.03 2.13 2.08
CA ILE A 190 14.27 3.57 2.30
C ILE A 190 13.16 4.17 3.16
N GLU A 191 11.92 4.16 2.71
CA GLU A 191 10.81 4.87 3.37
C GLU A 191 10.44 4.21 4.70
N ASN A 192 10.13 2.92 4.71
CA ASN A 192 9.81 2.19 5.93
C ASN A 192 11.03 1.95 6.82
N PHE A 193 12.22 1.72 6.24
CA PHE A 193 13.43 1.69 7.05
C PHE A 193 13.59 2.99 7.83
N SER A 194 13.41 4.14 7.20
CA SER A 194 13.52 5.43 7.85
C SER A 194 12.50 5.57 8.99
N ALA A 195 11.21 5.30 8.73
CA ALA A 195 10.18 5.37 9.77
C ALA A 195 10.43 4.38 10.91
N TRP A 196 10.79 3.15 10.60
CA TRP A 196 11.07 2.09 11.57
C TRP A 196 12.25 2.42 12.51
N HIS A 197 13.15 3.27 12.05
CA HIS A 197 14.31 3.73 12.80
C HIS A 197 14.18 5.17 13.32
N GLY A 198 12.98 5.79 13.23
CA GLY A 198 12.74 7.14 13.72
C GLY A 198 13.49 8.22 12.95
N LEU A 199 13.67 8.03 11.64
CA LEU A 199 14.40 8.93 10.75
C LEU A 199 13.46 9.57 9.74
N PRO A 200 13.64 10.86 9.38
CA PRO A 200 12.88 11.47 8.30
C PRO A 200 13.38 10.99 6.93
N VAL A 201 12.45 10.93 5.97
CA VAL A 201 12.75 10.79 4.54
C VAL A 201 12.99 12.16 3.90
N ALA A 202 12.29 13.18 4.39
CA ALA A 202 12.39 14.55 3.93
C ALA A 202 12.18 15.54 5.08
N THR A 203 12.58 16.79 4.86
CA THR A 203 12.27 17.89 5.78
C THR A 203 10.78 18.21 5.80
N LYS A 204 10.37 19.19 6.61
CA LYS A 204 8.96 19.59 6.75
C LYS A 204 8.04 18.43 7.14
N ASN A 205 8.50 17.60 8.09
CA ASN A 205 7.79 16.39 8.50
C ASN A 205 7.37 15.53 7.30
N ASN A 206 8.33 15.16 6.47
CA ASN A 206 8.12 14.40 5.22
C ASN A 206 7.15 15.09 4.25
N GLY A 207 7.17 16.42 4.19
CA GLY A 207 6.35 17.22 3.28
C GLY A 207 4.95 17.55 3.78
N PHE A 208 4.52 17.08 4.95
CA PHE A 208 3.20 17.43 5.50
C PHE A 208 3.09 18.92 5.84
N ASP A 209 4.18 19.58 6.19
CA ASP A 209 4.20 20.99 6.59
C ASP A 209 4.54 21.98 5.46
N GLY A 210 4.75 21.49 4.25
CA GLY A 210 4.98 22.39 3.12
C GLY A 210 5.59 21.72 1.89
N THR A 211 5.34 22.35 0.74
CA THR A 211 5.84 21.88 -0.58
C THR A 211 7.31 22.20 -0.82
N ASP A 212 7.94 22.97 0.07
CA ASP A 212 9.36 23.31 0.03
C ASP A 212 10.24 22.27 0.74
N ALA A 213 9.70 21.08 0.98
CA ALA A 213 10.46 19.96 1.56
C ALA A 213 11.66 19.55 0.71
N VAL A 214 12.69 19.04 1.37
CA VAL A 214 13.94 18.56 0.78
C VAL A 214 14.17 17.13 1.25
N LEU A 215 14.50 16.22 0.35
CA LEU A 215 14.82 14.84 0.66
C LEU A 215 16.04 14.75 1.59
N ALA A 216 16.01 13.79 2.51
CA ALA A 216 16.99 13.65 3.59
C ALA A 216 17.38 12.19 3.90
N PHE A 217 17.11 11.25 2.99
CA PHE A 217 17.32 9.82 3.23
C PHE A 217 18.76 9.32 2.93
N ASN A 218 19.70 10.22 2.79
CA ASN A 218 21.13 9.91 2.57
C ASN A 218 21.98 10.08 3.85
N LYS A 219 21.37 9.93 5.02
CA LYS A 219 22.06 10.01 6.32
C LYS A 219 22.82 8.71 6.61
N PRO A 220 23.76 8.74 7.59
CA PRO A 220 24.62 7.59 7.90
C PRO A 220 23.86 6.29 8.13
N GLU A 221 22.71 6.31 8.78
CA GLU A 221 21.92 5.12 9.10
C GLU A 221 21.32 4.48 7.84
N GLN A 222 20.75 5.27 6.94
CA GLN A 222 20.21 4.78 5.67
C GLN A 222 21.34 4.25 4.77
N VAL A 223 22.45 4.98 4.69
CA VAL A 223 23.63 4.55 3.91
C VAL A 223 24.18 3.24 4.45
N LYS A 224 24.32 3.09 5.76
CA LYS A 224 24.76 1.84 6.41
C LYS A 224 23.84 0.67 6.07
N HIS A 225 22.53 0.91 6.06
CA HIS A 225 21.55 -0.13 5.71
C HIS A 225 21.71 -0.61 4.27
N ILE A 226 21.81 0.31 3.33
CA ILE A 226 22.03 -0.04 1.92
C ILE A 226 23.40 -0.73 1.72
N ALA A 227 24.42 -0.32 2.49
CA ALA A 227 25.72 -0.98 2.47
C ALA A 227 25.64 -2.44 2.97
N LEU A 228 24.84 -2.72 3.99
CA LEU A 228 24.59 -4.08 4.46
C LEU A 228 23.93 -4.93 3.35
N LEU A 229 22.90 -4.40 2.69
CA LEU A 229 22.24 -5.11 1.59
C LEU A 229 23.17 -5.31 0.41
N ALA A 230 24.01 -4.33 0.10
CA ALA A 230 25.02 -4.44 -0.96
C ALA A 230 26.04 -5.57 -0.68
N ASP A 231 26.48 -5.67 0.57
CA ASP A 231 27.38 -6.74 1.01
C ASP A 231 26.71 -8.12 0.89
N LEU A 232 25.48 -8.24 1.38
CA LEU A 232 24.71 -9.48 1.24
C LEU A 232 24.45 -9.85 -0.23
N ASN A 233 24.18 -8.86 -1.08
CA ASN A 233 24.02 -9.08 -2.52
C ASN A 233 25.31 -9.60 -3.15
N LYS A 234 26.45 -9.00 -2.82
CA LYS A 234 27.77 -9.42 -3.32
C LYS A 234 28.12 -10.85 -2.90
N LYS A 235 27.70 -11.26 -1.69
CA LYS A 235 27.89 -12.64 -1.20
C LYS A 235 26.88 -13.63 -1.77
N GLY A 236 25.85 -13.17 -2.47
CA GLY A 236 24.76 -14.00 -2.97
C GLY A 236 23.70 -14.36 -1.91
N ASP A 237 23.73 -13.72 -0.74
CA ASP A 237 22.78 -13.93 0.35
C ASP A 237 21.49 -13.13 0.18
N PHE A 238 21.58 -11.98 -0.50
CA PHE A 238 20.45 -11.16 -0.95
C PHE A 238 20.40 -11.18 -2.47
N SER A 239 19.19 -11.46 -3.00
CA SER A 239 18.94 -11.47 -4.45
C SER A 239 17.90 -10.41 -4.81
N TYR A 240 18.18 -9.66 -5.87
CA TYR A 240 17.27 -8.63 -6.41
C TYR A 240 16.56 -9.18 -7.65
N PHE A 241 15.21 -9.11 -7.64
CA PHE A 241 14.40 -9.66 -8.74
C PHE A 241 13.55 -8.62 -9.48
N GLY A 242 13.50 -7.39 -9.01
CA GLY A 242 12.71 -6.34 -9.63
C GLY A 242 12.22 -5.28 -8.65
N ARG A 243 11.58 -4.26 -9.20
CA ARG A 243 11.19 -3.04 -8.48
C ARG A 243 9.88 -3.15 -7.70
N LYS A 244 9.06 -4.14 -8.03
CA LYS A 244 7.70 -4.32 -7.47
C LYS A 244 7.68 -5.53 -6.53
N ASP A 245 6.76 -6.45 -6.71
CA ASP A 245 6.57 -7.60 -5.83
C ASP A 245 7.08 -8.95 -6.40
N GLU A 246 7.99 -8.89 -7.35
CA GLU A 246 8.57 -10.07 -8.01
C GLU A 246 9.19 -11.05 -7.00
N SER A 247 9.69 -10.56 -5.87
CA SER A 247 10.23 -11.40 -4.80
C SER A 247 9.18 -12.31 -4.15
N THR A 248 7.91 -11.91 -4.15
CA THR A 248 6.82 -12.70 -3.58
C THR A 248 6.68 -14.04 -4.30
N GLU A 249 6.73 -14.06 -5.63
CA GLU A 249 6.70 -15.28 -6.42
C GLU A 249 7.90 -16.18 -6.11
N LYS A 250 9.09 -15.60 -5.99
CA LYS A 250 10.30 -16.34 -5.63
C LYS A 250 10.21 -16.99 -4.25
N PHE A 251 9.50 -16.34 -3.35
CA PHE A 251 9.24 -16.89 -2.02
C PHE A 251 8.23 -18.05 -2.06
N TYR A 252 7.03 -17.84 -2.61
CA TYR A 252 6.00 -18.88 -2.56
C TYR A 252 6.31 -20.09 -3.46
N ASN A 253 7.18 -19.93 -4.45
CA ASN A 253 7.72 -21.05 -5.24
C ASN A 253 8.83 -21.84 -4.51
N GLY A 254 9.30 -21.35 -3.35
CA GLY A 254 10.33 -22.01 -2.57
C GLY A 254 11.76 -21.69 -2.98
N ASP A 255 11.97 -20.75 -3.89
CA ASP A 255 13.31 -20.34 -4.33
C ASP A 255 14.04 -19.52 -3.26
N CYS A 256 13.36 -18.57 -2.62
CA CYS A 256 13.88 -17.73 -1.55
C CYS A 256 13.31 -18.16 -0.18
N ALA A 257 14.16 -18.25 0.82
CA ALA A 257 13.77 -18.64 2.17
C ALA A 257 13.12 -17.53 2.98
N ILE A 258 13.51 -16.29 2.71
CA ILE A 258 12.99 -15.08 3.37
C ILE A 258 12.65 -14.04 2.30
N THR A 259 11.52 -13.38 2.44
CA THR A 259 11.23 -12.17 1.68
C THR A 259 10.62 -11.10 2.57
N THR A 260 10.97 -9.84 2.33
CA THR A 260 10.21 -8.71 2.85
C THR A 260 9.34 -8.15 1.74
N ALA A 261 8.06 -8.07 2.01
CA ALA A 261 7.04 -7.68 1.04
C ALA A 261 5.84 -7.05 1.74
N SER A 262 4.89 -6.58 0.97
CA SER A 262 3.62 -6.05 1.51
C SER A 262 2.87 -7.10 2.32
N SER A 263 2.19 -6.68 3.37
CA SER A 263 1.24 -7.54 4.09
C SER A 263 0.13 -8.06 3.15
N GLY A 264 -0.20 -7.33 2.09
CA GLY A 264 -1.13 -7.75 1.03
C GLY A 264 -0.62 -8.89 0.14
N SER A 265 0.67 -9.21 0.19
CA SER A 265 1.23 -10.38 -0.49
C SER A 265 0.78 -11.71 0.13
N LEU A 266 0.20 -11.67 1.34
CA LEU A 266 -0.26 -12.85 2.06
C LEU A 266 -1.31 -13.64 1.27
N ALA A 267 -2.18 -12.99 0.51
CA ALA A 267 -3.21 -13.65 -0.29
C ALA A 267 -2.60 -14.66 -1.26
N ASP A 268 -1.62 -14.24 -2.04
CA ASP A 268 -0.94 -15.09 -3.01
C ASP A 268 -0.04 -16.14 -2.32
N ILE A 269 0.67 -15.75 -1.26
CA ILE A 269 1.50 -16.69 -0.48
C ILE A 269 0.64 -17.81 0.10
N ARG A 270 -0.50 -17.48 0.69
CA ARG A 270 -1.45 -18.47 1.24
C ARG A 270 -1.97 -19.41 0.16
N HIS A 271 -2.23 -18.91 -1.02
CA HIS A 271 -2.77 -19.69 -2.14
C HIS A 271 -1.73 -20.60 -2.79
N TYR A 272 -0.51 -20.12 -3.00
CA TYR A 272 0.50 -20.81 -3.81
C TYR A 272 1.57 -21.54 -3.01
N ALA A 273 1.91 -21.11 -1.81
CA ALA A 273 2.97 -21.76 -1.03
C ALA A 273 2.56 -23.18 -0.60
N LYS A 274 3.45 -24.17 -0.85
CA LYS A 274 3.27 -25.57 -0.51
C LYS A 274 4.15 -26.01 0.66
N PHE A 275 4.66 -25.07 1.42
CA PHE A 275 5.49 -25.28 2.60
C PHE A 275 4.92 -24.49 3.78
N ASN A 276 5.34 -24.84 4.99
CA ASN A 276 4.98 -24.07 6.18
C ASN A 276 5.74 -22.76 6.19
N TYR A 277 5.02 -21.64 6.27
CA TYR A 277 5.60 -20.32 6.36
C TYR A 277 5.15 -19.59 7.62
N GLY A 278 5.93 -18.58 8.00
CA GLY A 278 5.59 -17.66 9.08
C GLY A 278 5.65 -16.21 8.61
N VAL A 279 5.05 -15.36 9.41
CA VAL A 279 5.08 -13.89 9.23
C VAL A 279 5.73 -13.28 10.45
N GLY A 280 6.71 -12.43 10.24
CA GLY A 280 7.40 -11.70 11.30
C GLY A 280 7.39 -10.19 11.05
N MET A 281 7.77 -9.44 12.08
CA MET A 281 8.02 -8.02 11.94
C MET A 281 9.22 -7.76 11.05
N MET A 282 9.27 -6.57 10.47
CA MET A 282 10.48 -6.10 9.78
C MET A 282 11.66 -6.11 10.76
N PRO A 283 12.83 -6.55 10.30
CA PRO A 283 14.04 -6.41 11.11
C PRO A 283 14.38 -4.94 11.37
N TYR A 284 15.11 -4.69 12.46
CA TYR A 284 15.65 -3.36 12.74
C TYR A 284 17.17 -3.43 12.94
N ASP A 285 17.83 -2.29 12.74
CA ASP A 285 19.25 -2.15 13.05
C ASP A 285 19.43 -2.00 14.55
N ALA A 286 20.07 -2.98 15.18
CA ALA A 286 20.28 -2.99 16.61
C ALA A 286 21.16 -1.82 17.12
N ASP A 287 21.94 -1.20 16.24
CA ASP A 287 22.82 -0.08 16.58
C ASP A 287 22.09 1.28 16.57
N VAL A 288 20.84 1.32 16.06
CA VAL A 288 20.05 2.56 16.05
C VAL A 288 19.23 2.64 17.33
N LYS A 289 19.62 3.58 18.20
CA LYS A 289 18.97 3.79 19.50
C LYS A 289 17.50 4.17 19.32
N GLY A 290 16.63 3.48 20.06
CA GLY A 290 15.18 3.71 20.05
C GLY A 290 14.43 2.95 18.98
N ALA A 291 15.11 2.28 18.04
CA ALA A 291 14.46 1.39 17.09
C ALA A 291 13.97 0.09 17.78
N PRO A 292 12.88 -0.53 17.30
CA PRO A 292 12.00 -0.04 16.23
C PRO A 292 11.00 1.04 16.69
N GLN A 293 10.65 1.96 15.81
CA GLN A 293 9.69 3.03 16.06
C GLN A 293 8.28 2.61 15.61
N ASN A 294 7.88 2.90 14.40
CA ASN A 294 6.62 2.49 13.80
C ASN A 294 6.79 2.33 12.29
N ALA A 295 5.96 1.48 11.68
CA ALA A 295 5.87 1.40 10.23
C ALA A 295 4.94 2.49 9.68
N ILE A 296 5.15 2.84 8.41
CA ILE A 296 4.22 3.67 7.64
C ILE A 296 3.48 2.82 6.62
N ILE A 297 2.27 3.25 6.26
CA ILE A 297 1.46 2.50 5.31
C ILE A 297 2.02 2.60 3.89
N GLY A 298 1.71 1.58 3.11
CA GLY A 298 1.71 1.55 1.67
C GLY A 298 0.32 1.17 1.16
N GLY A 299 0.27 0.74 -0.09
CA GLY A 299 -0.99 0.39 -0.73
C GLY A 299 -1.71 1.60 -1.30
N ALA A 300 -3.03 1.60 -1.27
CA ALA A 300 -3.79 2.57 -2.02
C ALA A 300 -5.07 3.02 -1.32
N SER A 301 -5.60 4.14 -1.82
CA SER A 301 -6.92 4.65 -1.50
C SER A 301 -7.75 4.85 -2.77
N LEU A 302 -9.05 5.06 -2.59
CA LEU A 302 -10.00 5.25 -3.69
C LEU A 302 -10.34 6.73 -3.83
N TRP A 303 -10.08 7.25 -5.03
CA TRP A 303 -10.31 8.65 -5.38
C TRP A 303 -11.52 8.77 -6.30
N VAL A 304 -12.42 9.69 -5.96
CA VAL A 304 -13.60 10.00 -6.78
C VAL A 304 -13.21 11.09 -7.77
N MET A 305 -13.46 10.85 -9.06
CA MET A 305 -13.06 11.78 -10.11
C MET A 305 -14.15 12.81 -10.40
N GLN A 306 -13.73 14.04 -10.70
CA GLN A 306 -14.64 15.12 -11.11
C GLN A 306 -15.34 14.82 -12.43
N GLY A 307 -16.44 15.53 -12.69
CA GLY A 307 -17.12 15.54 -13.99
C GLY A 307 -18.18 14.45 -14.16
N LYS A 308 -18.65 13.82 -13.08
CA LYS A 308 -19.73 12.83 -13.12
C LYS A 308 -21.07 13.45 -12.70
N ASP A 309 -22.15 12.81 -13.14
CA ASP A 309 -23.50 13.24 -12.76
C ASP A 309 -23.84 12.86 -11.30
N LYS A 310 -24.91 13.44 -10.80
CA LYS A 310 -25.37 13.25 -9.42
C LYS A 310 -25.71 11.78 -9.11
N GLY A 311 -26.31 11.08 -10.07
CA GLY A 311 -26.68 9.67 -9.92
C GLY A 311 -25.45 8.77 -9.79
N THR A 312 -24.41 9.02 -10.58
CA THR A 312 -23.13 8.32 -10.51
C THR A 312 -22.48 8.56 -9.13
N TYR A 313 -22.41 9.78 -8.66
CA TYR A 313 -21.83 10.09 -7.35
C TYR A 313 -22.59 9.45 -6.19
N LYS A 314 -23.92 9.35 -6.28
CA LYS A 314 -24.71 8.66 -5.26
C LYS A 314 -24.35 7.17 -5.22
N GLY A 315 -24.22 6.51 -6.36
CA GLY A 315 -23.79 5.12 -6.43
C GLY A 315 -22.35 4.90 -5.93
N VAL A 316 -21.46 5.83 -6.22
CA VAL A 316 -20.09 5.82 -5.68
C VAL A 316 -20.11 5.92 -4.14
N ALA A 317 -20.90 6.83 -3.58
CA ALA A 317 -21.03 6.98 -2.14
C ALA A 317 -21.58 5.70 -1.48
N GLU A 318 -22.60 5.07 -2.08
CA GLU A 318 -23.14 3.81 -1.57
C GLU A 318 -22.13 2.66 -1.64
N PHE A 319 -21.31 2.60 -2.68
CA PHE A 319 -20.23 1.60 -2.78
C PHE A 319 -19.13 1.84 -1.74
N LEU A 320 -18.70 3.06 -1.55
CA LEU A 320 -17.70 3.41 -0.53
C LEU A 320 -18.20 3.13 0.88
N ASP A 321 -19.47 3.40 1.16
CA ASP A 321 -20.12 3.04 2.42
C ASP A 321 -20.16 1.53 2.63
N PHE A 322 -20.50 0.77 1.59
CA PHE A 322 -20.48 -0.69 1.59
C PHE A 322 -19.08 -1.24 1.93
N LEU A 323 -18.04 -0.69 1.33
CA LEU A 323 -16.66 -1.11 1.59
C LEU A 323 -16.22 -0.85 3.04
N ALA A 324 -16.73 0.21 3.66
CA ALA A 324 -16.39 0.60 5.03
C ALA A 324 -17.18 -0.13 6.10
N LYS A 325 -18.21 -0.89 5.75
CA LYS A 325 -18.97 -1.69 6.73
C LYS A 325 -18.06 -2.68 7.43
N PRO A 326 -18.19 -2.86 8.75
CA PRO A 326 -17.29 -3.71 9.53
C PRO A 326 -17.13 -5.11 8.95
N GLU A 327 -18.20 -5.76 8.55
CA GLU A 327 -18.18 -7.11 7.98
C GLU A 327 -17.42 -7.18 6.65
N ASN A 328 -17.57 -6.18 5.80
CA ASN A 328 -16.89 -6.12 4.50
C ASN A 328 -15.41 -5.75 4.63
N ALA A 329 -15.10 -4.78 5.48
CA ALA A 329 -13.73 -4.37 5.74
C ALA A 329 -12.94 -5.45 6.50
N ALA A 330 -13.59 -6.18 7.43
CA ALA A 330 -12.98 -7.32 8.10
C ALA A 330 -12.69 -8.47 7.13
N GLU A 331 -13.64 -8.81 6.26
CA GLU A 331 -13.43 -9.86 5.26
C GLU A 331 -12.31 -9.52 4.28
N TRP A 332 -12.25 -8.28 3.81
CA TRP A 332 -11.16 -7.79 2.96
C TRP A 332 -9.80 -7.95 3.65
N HIS A 333 -9.68 -7.49 4.89
CA HIS A 333 -8.48 -7.69 5.71
C HIS A 333 -8.10 -9.17 5.83
N GLN A 334 -9.05 -10.01 6.21
CA GLN A 334 -8.81 -11.44 6.49
C GLN A 334 -8.38 -12.19 5.23
N LYS A 335 -8.99 -11.91 4.09
CA LYS A 335 -8.70 -12.60 2.83
C LYS A 335 -7.43 -12.12 2.15
N THR A 336 -7.06 -10.86 2.33
CA THR A 336 -5.94 -10.25 1.58
C THR A 336 -4.65 -10.12 2.38
N GLY A 337 -4.74 -9.90 3.68
CA GLY A 337 -3.60 -9.50 4.52
C GLY A 337 -3.37 -8.00 4.57
N TYR A 338 -4.13 -7.19 3.82
CA TYR A 338 -4.15 -5.74 4.03
C TYR A 338 -4.64 -5.41 5.44
N LEU A 339 -4.28 -4.23 5.94
CA LEU A 339 -4.73 -3.75 7.24
C LEU A 339 -6.26 -3.62 7.30
N PRO A 340 -6.88 -3.86 8.48
CA PRO A 340 -8.25 -3.41 8.68
C PRO A 340 -8.27 -1.88 8.62
N ILE A 341 -9.07 -1.31 7.72
CA ILE A 341 -9.10 0.15 7.52
C ILE A 341 -9.94 0.88 8.55
N THR A 342 -10.85 0.18 9.23
CA THR A 342 -11.68 0.73 10.30
C THR A 342 -11.38 0.04 11.63
N THR A 343 -11.56 0.78 12.72
CA THR A 343 -11.43 0.22 14.08
C THR A 343 -12.44 -0.90 14.31
N ALA A 344 -13.68 -0.73 13.83
CA ALA A 344 -14.71 -1.76 13.94
C ALA A 344 -14.36 -3.06 13.20
N ALA A 345 -13.70 -2.97 12.03
CA ALA A 345 -13.24 -4.16 11.30
C ALA A 345 -12.13 -4.91 12.06
N TYR A 346 -11.22 -4.18 12.69
CA TYR A 346 -10.20 -4.78 13.56
C TYR A 346 -10.83 -5.50 14.75
N ASP A 347 -11.76 -4.84 15.44
CA ASP A 347 -12.45 -5.41 16.60
C ASP A 347 -13.26 -6.66 16.21
N LEU A 348 -13.99 -6.61 15.10
CA LEU A 348 -14.75 -7.75 14.60
C LEU A 348 -13.84 -8.95 14.26
N THR A 349 -12.72 -8.69 13.59
CA THR A 349 -11.73 -9.72 13.26
C THR A 349 -11.19 -10.40 14.51
N ARG A 350 -10.89 -9.64 15.55
CA ARG A 350 -10.44 -10.15 16.85
C ARG A 350 -11.53 -10.97 17.54
N GLU A 351 -12.75 -10.46 17.58
CA GLU A 351 -13.92 -11.15 18.19
C GLU A 351 -14.23 -12.48 17.50
N GLN A 352 -14.01 -12.58 16.19
CA GLN A 352 -14.15 -13.82 15.43
C GLN A 352 -13.04 -14.85 15.72
N GLY A 353 -12.06 -14.51 16.52
CA GLY A 353 -10.92 -15.37 16.83
C GLY A 353 -9.98 -15.59 15.64
N PHE A 354 -9.98 -14.71 14.65
CA PHE A 354 -9.20 -14.87 13.43
C PHE A 354 -7.70 -14.89 13.71
N TYR A 355 -7.20 -14.00 14.56
CA TYR A 355 -5.77 -13.91 14.84
C TYR A 355 -5.21 -15.10 15.60
N SER A 356 -6.00 -15.73 16.46
CA SER A 356 -5.58 -16.96 17.14
C SER A 356 -5.50 -18.17 16.20
N LYS A 357 -6.35 -18.20 15.18
CA LYS A 357 -6.37 -19.25 14.15
C LYS A 357 -5.36 -18.98 13.01
N ASN A 358 -4.93 -17.73 12.84
CA ASN A 358 -4.02 -17.29 11.78
C ASN A 358 -2.86 -16.48 12.39
N PRO A 359 -1.91 -17.16 13.09
CA PRO A 359 -0.76 -16.49 13.68
C PRO A 359 0.02 -15.66 12.64
N GLY A 360 0.35 -14.42 12.99
CA GLY A 360 1.05 -13.50 12.11
C GLY A 360 0.14 -12.58 11.28
N ALA A 361 -1.17 -12.82 11.23
CA ALA A 361 -2.12 -11.99 10.50
C ALA A 361 -2.28 -10.56 11.09
N ASP A 362 -1.86 -10.34 12.32
CA ASP A 362 -1.91 -9.05 13.01
C ASP A 362 -0.56 -8.29 13.00
N ILE A 363 0.48 -8.86 12.41
CA ILE A 363 1.84 -8.29 12.43
C ILE A 363 1.86 -6.88 11.84
N ALA A 364 1.22 -6.65 10.70
CA ALA A 364 1.19 -5.34 10.05
C ALA A 364 0.57 -4.27 10.98
N THR A 365 -0.56 -4.60 11.63
CA THR A 365 -1.20 -3.71 12.61
C THR A 365 -0.30 -3.45 13.81
N ARG A 366 0.35 -4.48 14.33
CA ARG A 366 1.28 -4.35 15.47
C ARG A 366 2.49 -3.48 15.14
N GLN A 367 3.00 -3.54 13.92
CA GLN A 367 4.10 -2.67 13.46
C GLN A 367 3.68 -1.21 13.42
N MET A 368 2.49 -0.93 12.89
CA MET A 368 1.98 0.44 12.86
C MET A 368 1.78 1.02 14.26
N LEU A 369 1.33 0.20 15.19
CA LEU A 369 1.00 0.60 16.56
C LEU A 369 2.14 0.37 17.54
N ASN A 370 3.34 0.01 17.08
CA ASN A 370 4.45 -0.35 17.95
C ASN A 370 4.84 0.79 18.90
N LYS A 371 4.90 2.01 18.40
CA LYS A 371 5.06 3.23 19.18
C LYS A 371 4.22 4.35 18.56
N PRO A 372 3.80 5.36 19.35
CA PRO A 372 3.16 6.55 18.79
C PRO A 372 4.05 7.18 17.71
N PRO A 373 3.49 7.55 16.54
CA PRO A 373 4.30 8.09 15.47
C PRO A 373 4.89 9.44 15.82
N LEU A 374 6.11 9.66 15.36
CA LEU A 374 6.75 10.97 15.37
C LEU A 374 6.16 11.83 14.23
N PRO A 375 6.31 13.17 14.25
CA PRO A 375 5.80 14.03 13.19
C PRO A 375 6.26 13.63 11.78
N PHE A 376 7.44 13.03 11.64
CA PHE A 376 8.04 12.58 10.39
C PHE A 376 8.02 11.04 10.22
N THR A 377 7.22 10.32 10.98
CA THR A 377 7.01 8.88 10.80
C THR A 377 5.53 8.52 10.58
N LYS A 378 4.73 9.49 10.09
CA LYS A 378 3.30 9.32 9.79
C LYS A 378 3.03 8.94 8.34
N GLY A 379 4.02 9.02 7.49
CA GLY A 379 3.91 8.83 6.04
C GLY A 379 4.68 9.89 5.26
N LEU A 380 4.30 10.09 4.01
CA LEU A 380 4.93 11.03 3.09
C LEU A 380 3.86 11.89 2.40
N ARG A 381 4.11 13.19 2.28
CA ARG A 381 3.29 14.09 1.50
C ARG A 381 4.19 14.88 0.52
N LEU A 382 4.78 14.15 -0.45
CA LEU A 382 5.78 14.66 -1.38
C LEU A 382 5.24 14.62 -2.80
N GLY A 383 5.35 15.75 -3.51
CA GLY A 383 4.97 15.86 -4.92
C GLY A 383 5.92 15.08 -5.82
N ASN A 384 5.40 14.58 -6.94
CA ASN A 384 6.16 13.75 -7.88
C ASN A 384 6.81 12.50 -7.23
N MET A 385 6.27 12.04 -6.11
CA MET A 385 6.84 10.90 -5.39
C MET A 385 6.87 9.60 -6.21
N PRO A 386 5.89 9.30 -7.10
CA PRO A 386 6.03 8.17 -8.01
C PRO A 386 7.32 8.21 -8.84
N GLN A 387 7.65 9.36 -9.38
CA GLN A 387 8.88 9.56 -10.18
C GLN A 387 10.13 9.52 -9.31
N ILE A 388 10.05 10.05 -8.09
CA ILE A 388 11.15 9.98 -7.10
C ILE A 388 11.41 8.51 -6.74
N ARG A 389 10.38 7.71 -6.54
CA ARG A 389 10.53 6.28 -6.26
C ARG A 389 11.21 5.54 -7.42
N THR A 390 10.92 5.90 -8.67
CA THR A 390 11.63 5.40 -9.85
C THR A 390 13.12 5.76 -9.80
N ILE A 391 13.46 7.00 -9.45
CA ILE A 391 14.86 7.43 -9.28
C ILE A 391 15.55 6.60 -8.19
N VAL A 392 14.90 6.39 -7.06
CA VAL A 392 15.44 5.54 -5.98
C VAL A 392 15.71 4.12 -6.48
N ASP A 393 14.80 3.55 -7.27
CA ASP A 393 14.99 2.22 -7.86
C ASP A 393 16.22 2.19 -8.76
N GLU A 394 16.38 3.16 -9.66
CA GLU A 394 17.54 3.26 -10.55
C GLU A 394 18.85 3.36 -9.76
N GLU A 395 18.89 4.17 -8.72
CA GLU A 395 20.09 4.35 -7.92
C GLU A 395 20.43 3.10 -7.09
N LEU A 396 19.43 2.44 -6.50
CA LEU A 396 19.67 1.17 -5.80
C LEU A 396 20.14 0.07 -6.76
N GLU A 397 19.59 -0.02 -7.95
CA GLU A 397 20.06 -0.94 -8.98
C GLU A 397 21.52 -0.68 -9.36
N SER A 398 21.95 0.57 -9.34
CA SER A 398 23.37 0.93 -9.54
C SER A 398 24.26 0.43 -8.40
N VAL A 399 23.72 0.33 -7.18
CA VAL A 399 24.43 -0.30 -6.05
C VAL A 399 24.53 -1.82 -6.26
N TRP A 400 23.41 -2.48 -6.60
CA TRP A 400 23.38 -3.93 -6.78
C TRP A 400 24.29 -4.41 -7.92
N THR A 401 24.45 -3.60 -8.94
CA THR A 401 25.37 -3.88 -10.06
C THR A 401 26.82 -3.44 -9.81
N GLY A 402 27.12 -2.84 -8.67
CA GLY A 402 28.45 -2.38 -8.30
C GLY A 402 28.92 -1.09 -9.01
N LYS A 403 28.02 -0.39 -9.70
CA LYS A 403 28.35 0.87 -10.43
C LYS A 403 28.52 2.07 -9.50
N LYS A 404 27.81 2.09 -8.38
CA LYS A 404 27.87 3.15 -7.38
C LYS A 404 28.01 2.56 -5.98
N THR A 405 28.68 3.29 -5.11
CA THR A 405 28.64 3.00 -3.67
C THR A 405 27.27 3.39 -3.10
N PRO A 406 26.86 2.83 -1.95
CA PRO A 406 25.61 3.24 -1.30
C PRO A 406 25.53 4.74 -1.05
N GLN A 407 26.60 5.39 -0.61
CA GLN A 407 26.61 6.84 -0.40
C GLN A 407 26.39 7.61 -1.70
N GLN A 408 27.11 7.23 -2.78
CA GLN A 408 26.95 7.86 -4.10
C GLN A 408 25.52 7.72 -4.63
N ALA A 409 24.93 6.55 -4.48
CA ALA A 409 23.58 6.28 -4.96
C ALA A 409 22.53 7.09 -4.21
N LEU A 410 22.61 7.12 -2.87
CA LEU A 410 21.64 7.88 -2.08
C LEU A 410 21.82 9.39 -2.24
N ASP A 411 23.05 9.89 -2.34
CA ASP A 411 23.31 11.31 -2.63
C ASP A 411 22.73 11.69 -4.01
N SER A 412 22.93 10.86 -5.03
CA SER A 412 22.36 11.08 -6.36
C SER A 412 20.82 11.03 -6.36
N ALA A 413 20.23 10.09 -5.63
CA ALA A 413 18.77 9.98 -5.51
C ALA A 413 18.18 11.22 -4.84
N VAL A 414 18.80 11.72 -3.77
CA VAL A 414 18.39 12.95 -3.08
C VAL A 414 18.48 14.16 -4.02
N GLU A 415 19.59 14.32 -4.71
CA GLU A 415 19.79 15.45 -5.65
C GLU A 415 18.76 15.42 -6.80
N ARG A 416 18.63 14.29 -7.47
CA ARG A 416 17.68 14.10 -8.58
C ARG A 416 16.23 14.26 -8.11
N GLY A 417 15.89 13.69 -6.97
CA GLY A 417 14.54 13.78 -6.40
C GLY A 417 14.18 15.19 -5.97
N ASN A 418 15.13 15.95 -5.42
CA ASN A 418 14.92 17.35 -5.05
C ASN A 418 14.60 18.25 -6.26
N GLN A 419 15.14 17.96 -7.43
CA GLN A 419 14.76 18.66 -8.66
C GLN A 419 13.28 18.46 -8.98
N LEU A 420 12.74 17.25 -8.79
CA LEU A 420 11.32 16.96 -8.98
C LEU A 420 10.44 17.64 -7.91
N LEU A 421 10.90 17.69 -6.67
CA LEU A 421 10.18 18.40 -5.60
C LEU A 421 10.09 19.91 -5.91
N ARG A 422 11.16 20.53 -6.42
CA ARG A 422 11.14 21.96 -6.81
C ARG A 422 10.18 22.21 -7.97
N ARG A 423 10.12 21.33 -8.96
CA ARG A 423 9.15 21.43 -10.06
C ARG A 423 7.71 21.34 -9.55
N PHE A 424 7.44 20.43 -8.64
CA PHE A 424 6.10 20.32 -8.05
C PHE A 424 5.73 21.56 -7.24
N GLU A 425 6.63 22.05 -6.41
CA GLU A 425 6.44 23.30 -5.66
C GLU A 425 6.09 24.47 -6.57
N GLN A 426 6.84 24.65 -7.67
CA GLN A 426 6.57 25.70 -8.65
C GLN A 426 5.18 25.55 -9.30
N SER A 427 4.78 24.32 -9.65
CA SER A 427 3.48 24.06 -10.26
C SER A 427 2.29 24.31 -9.34
N THR A 428 2.48 24.27 -8.03
CA THR A 428 1.41 24.50 -7.04
C THR A 428 1.30 25.98 -6.63
N LYS A 429 2.29 26.81 -6.95
CA LYS A 429 2.28 28.26 -6.69
C LYS A 429 1.65 29.08 -7.81
N SER A 430 1.45 28.47 -8.99
CA SER A 430 0.77 29.06 -10.15
C SER A 430 -0.72 28.66 -10.15
#